data_9bed7ae2ca35c16280530bdf59248569
#
_entry.id   9bed7ae2ca35c16280530bdf59248569
#
_cell.length_a   1.000
_cell.length_b   1.000
_cell.length_c   1.000
_cell.angle_alpha   90.00
_cell.angle_beta   90.00
_cell.angle_gamma   90.00
#
_symmetry.space_group_name_H-M   'P 1'
#
loop_
_entity.id
_entity.type
_entity.pdbx_description
1 polymer ?
#
loop_
_entity_poly.entity_id
_entity_poly.type
_entity_poly.pdbx_seq_one_letter_code
_entity_poly.pdbx_strand_id
1 'polypeptide(L)'
;MTDHAAAITALRAQLSALDRTRPVGGRPPVATGVPAIDGALPAGGLVCGGIHEVLPGRHCGAGHGFVAALLGRLPESDGRILWCRAPGPANAALYAPGIAGFGLLPGRLLQVYPRSDEDALWVMEEALRCRRLAAAVGDGLLPTPTQCRRLQLAAEAGDTLGLMLLPPTARPPPSVAMTRWRVAAAPDDPASDGLGRPRWTVNLLRCRGGGAGNWDLEWDDEALRLDLAGPVAHRPVAAAE
;
A
#
# COMPACT_ATOMS: atom_id res chain seq x y z
N MET A 1 1.21 -15.07 39.23
CA MET A 1 0.50 -14.50 38.02
C MET A 1 1.45 -13.88 36.97
N THR A 2 2.66 -13.52 37.32
CA THR A 2 3.67 -12.91 36.42
C THR A 2 4.27 -13.88 35.39
N ASP A 3 4.30 -15.18 35.68
CA ASP A 3 4.94 -16.20 34.84
C ASP A 3 4.16 -16.48 33.53
N HIS A 4 2.84 -16.44 33.58
CA HIS A 4 1.98 -16.71 32.42
C HIS A 4 2.06 -15.60 31.35
N ALA A 5 2.12 -14.33 31.76
CA ALA A 5 2.25 -13.19 30.84
C ALA A 5 3.62 -13.18 30.15
N ALA A 6 4.69 -13.53 30.89
CA ALA A 6 6.04 -13.67 30.33
C ALA A 6 6.12 -14.83 29.34
N ALA A 7 5.49 -16.00 29.65
CA ALA A 7 5.41 -17.14 28.75
C ALA A 7 4.64 -16.82 27.45
N ILE A 8 3.51 -16.10 27.54
CA ILE A 8 2.75 -15.64 26.37
C ILE A 8 3.60 -14.69 25.51
N THR A 9 4.33 -13.77 26.12
CA THR A 9 5.19 -12.82 25.41
C THR A 9 6.34 -13.55 24.71
N ALA A 10 6.98 -14.50 25.40
CA ALA A 10 8.03 -15.34 24.82
C ALA A 10 7.51 -16.20 23.66
N LEU A 11 6.33 -16.83 23.82
CA LEU A 11 5.71 -17.61 22.76
C LEU A 11 5.33 -16.76 21.55
N ARG A 12 4.79 -15.56 21.76
CA ARG A 12 4.50 -14.61 20.69
C ARG A 12 5.77 -14.19 19.95
N ALA A 13 6.87 -13.95 20.67
CA ALA A 13 8.15 -13.64 20.06
C ALA A 13 8.70 -14.82 19.22
N GLN A 14 8.58 -16.06 19.71
CA GLN A 14 8.97 -17.26 18.97
C GLN A 14 8.10 -17.50 17.74
N LEU A 15 6.78 -17.36 17.85
CA LEU A 15 5.86 -17.47 16.72
C LEU A 15 6.12 -16.38 15.67
N SER A 16 6.39 -15.14 16.09
CA SER A 16 6.77 -14.04 15.20
C SER A 16 8.12 -14.28 14.54
N ALA A 17 9.06 -14.96 15.22
CA ALA A 17 10.32 -15.35 14.62
C ALA A 17 10.13 -16.44 13.56
N LEU A 18 9.27 -17.42 13.81
CA LEU A 18 8.91 -18.46 12.84
C LEU A 18 8.17 -17.89 11.63
N ASP A 19 7.26 -16.94 11.83
CA ASP A 19 6.58 -16.22 10.74
C ASP A 19 7.56 -15.38 9.89
N ARG A 20 8.62 -14.84 10.50
CA ARG A 20 9.66 -14.06 9.80
C ARG A 20 10.62 -14.94 8.98
N THR A 21 10.87 -16.16 9.43
CA THR A 21 11.79 -17.08 8.75
C THR A 21 11.14 -17.86 7.62
N ARG A 22 9.82 -17.76 7.45
CA ARG A 22 9.12 -18.34 6.31
C ARG A 22 8.98 -17.26 5.24
N PRO A 23 9.81 -17.26 4.18
CA PRO A 23 9.56 -16.41 3.04
C PRO A 23 8.21 -16.85 2.46
N VAL A 24 7.21 -16.01 2.59
CA VAL A 24 5.97 -16.14 1.84
C VAL A 24 6.34 -15.73 0.44
N GLY A 25 6.72 -16.70 -0.39
CA GLY A 25 7.13 -16.47 -1.75
C GLY A 25 8.65 -16.48 -1.97
N GLY A 26 9.07 -16.73 -3.22
CA GLY A 26 10.46 -16.69 -3.65
C GLY A 26 10.96 -15.29 -4.00
N ARG A 27 10.08 -14.28 -4.09
CA ARG A 27 10.44 -12.89 -4.43
C ARG A 27 10.86 -12.09 -3.21
N PRO A 28 11.86 -11.22 -3.36
CA PRO A 28 12.24 -10.33 -2.27
C PRO A 28 11.09 -9.36 -1.92
N PRO A 29 10.98 -8.94 -0.66
CA PRO A 29 10.01 -7.93 -0.26
C PRO A 29 10.29 -6.60 -0.97
N VAL A 30 9.22 -5.86 -1.25
CA VAL A 30 9.31 -4.55 -1.89
C VAL A 30 9.53 -3.49 -0.82
N ALA A 31 10.74 -2.97 -0.75
CA ALA A 31 11.08 -1.89 0.16
C ALA A 31 10.36 -0.59 -0.25
N THR A 32 9.85 0.15 0.73
CA THR A 32 9.26 1.48 0.48
C THR A 32 10.33 2.51 0.12
N GLY A 33 11.58 2.24 0.49
CA GLY A 33 12.73 3.13 0.34
C GLY A 33 12.86 4.15 1.47
N VAL A 34 11.97 4.09 2.44
CA VAL A 34 12.03 4.89 3.67
C VAL A 34 12.50 3.97 4.80
N PRO A 35 13.76 4.11 5.28
CA PRO A 35 14.33 3.17 6.25
C PRO A 35 13.51 3.01 7.53
N ALA A 36 12.83 4.10 7.98
CA ALA A 36 11.98 4.08 9.15
C ALA A 36 10.72 3.22 8.95
N ILE A 37 10.17 3.16 7.73
CA ILE A 37 9.04 2.31 7.38
C ILE A 37 9.52 0.87 7.19
N ASP A 38 10.57 0.70 6.40
CA ASP A 38 11.10 -0.63 6.07
C ASP A 38 11.57 -1.36 7.34
N GLY A 39 12.17 -0.64 8.29
CA GLY A 39 12.55 -1.18 9.60
C GLY A 39 11.36 -1.57 10.50
N ALA A 40 10.18 -0.98 10.29
CA ALA A 40 8.95 -1.36 11.01
C ALA A 40 8.27 -2.60 10.40
N LEU A 41 8.61 -2.98 9.16
CA LEU A 41 8.08 -4.14 8.47
C LEU A 41 8.94 -5.38 8.74
N PRO A 42 8.36 -6.54 9.10
CA PRO A 42 9.12 -7.73 9.50
C PRO A 42 10.13 -8.23 8.47
N ALA A 43 9.84 -8.01 7.19
CA ALA A 43 10.69 -8.45 6.08
C ALA A 43 11.54 -7.30 5.47
N GLY A 44 11.53 -6.11 6.08
CA GLY A 44 12.19 -4.94 5.52
C GLY A 44 11.48 -4.36 4.29
N GLY A 45 10.20 -4.66 4.11
CA GLY A 45 9.36 -4.21 3.00
C GLY A 45 8.03 -4.94 2.93
N LEU A 46 7.24 -4.65 1.90
CA LEU A 46 5.98 -5.33 1.61
C LEU A 46 6.28 -6.71 1.02
N VAL A 47 5.77 -7.77 1.66
CA VAL A 47 6.02 -9.15 1.20
C VAL A 47 5.25 -9.45 -0.08
N CYS A 48 5.90 -10.05 -1.06
CA CYS A 48 5.25 -10.70 -2.18
C CYS A 48 4.49 -11.95 -1.71
N GLY A 49 3.50 -12.40 -2.46
CA GLY A 49 2.61 -13.48 -2.00
C GLY A 49 1.68 -13.05 -0.86
N GLY A 50 1.46 -11.75 -0.68
CA GLY A 50 0.59 -11.20 0.35
C GLY A 50 -0.30 -10.07 -0.15
N ILE A 51 -1.40 -9.85 0.58
CA ILE A 51 -2.31 -8.73 0.36
C ILE A 51 -1.98 -7.60 1.33
N HIS A 52 -1.86 -6.40 0.81
CA HIS A 52 -1.66 -5.16 1.54
C HIS A 52 -2.80 -4.20 1.23
N GLU A 53 -3.46 -3.69 2.26
CA GLU A 53 -4.60 -2.80 2.11
C GLU A 53 -4.21 -1.35 2.35
N VAL A 54 -4.70 -0.48 1.49
CA VAL A 54 -4.52 0.97 1.60
C VAL A 54 -5.90 1.62 1.69
N LEU A 55 -6.16 2.27 2.82
CA LEU A 55 -7.33 3.07 3.09
C LEU A 55 -7.03 4.52 2.67
N PRO A 56 -7.79 5.10 1.75
CA PRO A 56 -7.60 6.50 1.41
C PRO A 56 -8.03 7.39 2.57
N GLY A 57 -7.35 8.51 2.73
CA GLY A 57 -7.86 9.64 3.49
C GLY A 57 -9.07 10.28 2.77
N ARG A 58 -9.76 11.21 3.45
CA ARG A 58 -10.89 11.93 2.83
C ARG A 58 -10.39 12.75 1.64
N HIS A 59 -11.14 12.69 0.54
CA HIS A 59 -11.05 13.58 -0.62
C HIS A 59 -9.68 13.68 -1.31
N CYS A 60 -8.88 12.63 -1.36
CA CYS A 60 -7.56 12.75 -1.97
C CYS A 60 -7.11 11.51 -2.75
N GLY A 61 -6.35 11.77 -3.81
CA GLY A 61 -5.62 10.76 -4.57
C GLY A 61 -4.35 10.24 -3.88
N ALA A 62 -4.12 10.61 -2.60
CA ALA A 62 -2.91 10.26 -1.87
C ALA A 62 -2.64 8.74 -1.83
N GLY A 63 -3.71 7.94 -1.63
CA GLY A 63 -3.59 6.49 -1.69
C GLY A 63 -3.13 5.97 -3.05
N HIS A 64 -3.62 6.56 -4.14
CA HIS A 64 -3.20 6.21 -5.50
C HIS A 64 -1.74 6.61 -5.76
N GLY A 65 -1.35 7.82 -5.35
CA GLY A 65 0.03 8.31 -5.44
C GLY A 65 0.99 7.42 -4.64
N PHE A 66 0.63 7.09 -3.40
CA PHE A 66 1.43 6.20 -2.55
C PHE A 66 1.59 4.81 -3.18
N VAL A 67 0.52 4.21 -3.69
CA VAL A 67 0.57 2.91 -4.38
C VAL A 67 1.41 3.02 -5.66
N ALA A 68 1.25 4.08 -6.45
CA ALA A 68 2.06 4.30 -7.65
C ALA A 68 3.56 4.43 -7.32
N ALA A 69 3.90 5.18 -6.27
CA ALA A 69 5.27 5.32 -5.78
C ALA A 69 5.89 3.99 -5.34
N LEU A 70 5.12 3.14 -4.63
CA LEU A 70 5.56 1.79 -4.26
C LEU A 70 5.79 0.91 -5.48
N LEU A 71 4.86 0.93 -6.44
CA LEU A 71 4.93 0.13 -7.66
C LEU A 71 6.04 0.59 -8.61
N GLY A 72 6.35 1.89 -8.62
CA GLY A 72 7.47 2.46 -9.38
C GLY A 72 8.83 1.92 -8.93
N ARG A 73 8.93 1.41 -7.71
CA ARG A 73 10.16 0.79 -7.17
C ARG A 73 10.37 -0.67 -7.61
N LEU A 74 9.33 -1.30 -8.16
CA LEU A 74 9.46 -2.66 -8.65
C LEU A 74 10.37 -2.70 -9.90
N PRO A 75 11.39 -3.57 -9.93
CA PRO A 75 12.23 -3.75 -11.11
C PRO A 75 11.40 -3.99 -12.36
N GLU A 76 11.81 -3.43 -13.49
CA GLU A 76 11.12 -3.66 -14.77
C GLU A 76 11.14 -5.14 -15.17
N SER A 77 12.22 -5.84 -14.82
CA SER A 77 12.39 -7.28 -15.02
C SER A 77 11.33 -8.14 -14.35
N ASP A 78 10.67 -7.63 -13.30
CA ASP A 78 9.65 -8.38 -12.56
C ASP A 78 8.34 -8.53 -13.33
N GLY A 79 8.18 -7.80 -14.43
CA GLY A 79 7.05 -7.92 -15.31
C GLY A 79 6.04 -6.78 -15.20
N ARG A 80 4.83 -7.07 -15.68
CA ARG A 80 3.73 -6.10 -15.74
C ARG A 80 2.97 -6.01 -14.42
N ILE A 81 2.20 -4.96 -14.28
CA ILE A 81 1.35 -4.68 -13.13
C ILE A 81 -0.10 -4.65 -13.64
N LEU A 82 -0.97 -5.45 -13.05
CA LEU A 82 -2.38 -5.39 -13.35
C LEU A 82 -3.06 -4.41 -12.39
N TRP A 83 -3.83 -3.47 -12.94
CA TRP A 83 -4.65 -2.53 -12.18
C TRP A 83 -6.12 -2.76 -12.54
N CYS A 84 -6.84 -3.41 -11.62
CA CYS A 84 -8.26 -3.73 -11.72
C CYS A 84 -9.07 -2.70 -10.95
N ARG A 85 -9.94 -1.98 -11.63
CA ARG A 85 -10.78 -0.95 -11.03
C ARG A 85 -12.20 -1.45 -10.85
N ALA A 86 -12.75 -1.30 -9.64
CA ALA A 86 -14.13 -1.65 -9.34
C ALA A 86 -15.12 -0.89 -10.26
N PRO A 87 -16.25 -1.48 -10.64
CA PRO A 87 -17.32 -0.78 -11.36
C PRO A 87 -17.80 0.43 -10.57
N GLY A 88 -18.15 1.51 -11.27
CA GLY A 88 -18.74 2.69 -10.60
C GLY A 88 -18.73 3.93 -11.48
N PRO A 89 -19.48 4.98 -11.09
CA PRO A 89 -19.57 6.22 -11.86
C PRO A 89 -18.24 7.00 -11.91
N ALA A 90 -17.32 6.72 -11.00
CA ALA A 90 -15.98 7.32 -10.96
C ALA A 90 -14.93 6.53 -11.76
N ASN A 91 -15.34 5.67 -12.69
CA ASN A 91 -14.46 4.82 -13.53
C ASN A 91 -13.63 5.63 -14.55
N ALA A 92 -13.05 6.75 -14.13
CA ALA A 92 -12.06 7.44 -14.93
C ALA A 92 -10.80 6.57 -15.04
N ALA A 93 -10.24 6.45 -16.23
CA ALA A 93 -8.95 5.81 -16.43
C ALA A 93 -7.88 6.48 -15.56
N LEU A 94 -6.89 5.71 -15.14
CA LEU A 94 -5.74 6.30 -14.46
C LEU A 94 -5.07 7.32 -15.38
N TYR A 95 -4.80 8.49 -14.84
CA TYR A 95 -4.12 9.56 -15.59
C TYR A 95 -2.64 9.20 -15.75
N ALA A 96 -2.26 8.71 -16.92
CA ALA A 96 -0.94 8.18 -17.21
C ALA A 96 0.23 9.14 -16.86
N PRO A 97 0.18 10.46 -17.18
CA PRO A 97 1.23 11.39 -16.77
C PRO A 97 1.36 11.50 -15.24
N GLY A 98 0.23 11.51 -14.51
CA GLY A 98 0.24 11.59 -13.05
C GLY A 98 0.86 10.35 -12.41
N ILE A 99 0.64 9.17 -12.98
CA ILE A 99 1.25 7.92 -12.49
C ILE A 99 2.73 7.88 -12.81
N ALA A 100 3.13 8.35 -14.01
CA ALA A 100 4.52 8.43 -14.41
C ALA A 100 5.32 9.37 -13.49
N GLY A 101 4.71 10.44 -12.98
CA GLY A 101 5.30 11.33 -11.98
C GLY A 101 5.65 10.64 -10.66
N PHE A 102 5.10 9.45 -10.39
CA PHE A 102 5.46 8.59 -9.25
C PHE A 102 6.40 7.43 -9.64
N GLY A 103 7.08 7.53 -10.77
CA GLY A 103 8.04 6.51 -11.22
C GLY A 103 7.39 5.25 -11.82
N LEU A 104 6.06 5.16 -11.88
CA LEU A 104 5.37 4.02 -12.45
C LEU A 104 5.15 4.22 -13.96
N LEU A 105 5.91 3.49 -14.78
CA LEU A 105 5.83 3.57 -16.23
C LEU A 105 4.46 3.08 -16.73
N PRO A 106 3.68 3.91 -17.46
CA PRO A 106 2.36 3.54 -17.96
C PRO A 106 2.38 2.30 -18.86
N GLY A 107 3.46 2.07 -19.60
CA GLY A 107 3.65 0.89 -20.46
C GLY A 107 3.71 -0.44 -19.70
N ARG A 108 3.93 -0.42 -18.39
CA ARG A 108 3.90 -1.62 -17.54
C ARG A 108 2.50 -1.97 -17.05
N LEU A 109 1.53 -1.06 -17.19
CA LEU A 109 0.19 -1.26 -16.65
C LEU A 109 -0.70 -2.04 -17.62
N LEU A 110 -1.40 -3.02 -17.06
CA LEU A 110 -2.55 -3.68 -17.64
C LEU A 110 -3.78 -3.19 -16.89
N GLN A 111 -4.53 -2.24 -17.47
CA GLN A 111 -5.73 -1.72 -16.85
C GLN A 111 -6.94 -2.58 -17.20
N VAL A 112 -7.70 -3.01 -16.20
CA VAL A 112 -8.89 -3.83 -16.37
C VAL A 112 -10.08 -3.13 -15.71
N TYR A 113 -11.18 -3.05 -16.45
CA TYR A 113 -12.44 -2.42 -16.04
C TYR A 113 -13.57 -3.46 -16.07
N PRO A 114 -13.76 -4.25 -15.03
CA PRO A 114 -14.82 -5.25 -14.94
C PRO A 114 -16.21 -4.62 -14.96
N ARG A 115 -17.22 -5.41 -15.27
CA ARG A 115 -18.63 -4.95 -15.29
C ARG A 115 -19.32 -5.10 -13.94
N SER A 116 -18.80 -5.98 -13.08
CA SER A 116 -19.33 -6.25 -11.75
C SER A 116 -18.21 -6.40 -10.72
N ASP A 117 -18.53 -6.26 -9.43
CA ASP A 117 -17.58 -6.54 -8.34
C ASP A 117 -17.15 -8.01 -8.32
N GLU A 118 -18.04 -8.92 -8.75
CA GLU A 118 -17.72 -10.35 -8.86
C GLU A 118 -16.66 -10.60 -9.93
N ASP A 119 -16.83 -10.01 -11.12
CA ASP A 119 -15.81 -10.06 -12.19
C ASP A 119 -14.49 -9.44 -11.73
N ALA A 120 -14.55 -8.32 -10.99
CA ALA A 120 -13.36 -7.65 -10.49
C ALA A 120 -12.59 -8.53 -9.48
N LEU A 121 -13.30 -9.20 -8.59
CA LEU A 121 -12.70 -10.15 -7.64
C LEU A 121 -12.11 -11.36 -8.35
N TRP A 122 -12.80 -11.88 -9.38
CA TRP A 122 -12.27 -12.95 -10.20
C TRP A 122 -10.98 -12.53 -10.94
N VAL A 123 -10.98 -11.35 -11.56
CA VAL A 123 -9.79 -10.79 -12.22
C VAL A 123 -8.63 -10.67 -11.22
N MET A 124 -8.89 -10.16 -10.02
CA MET A 124 -7.87 -10.04 -8.98
C MET A 124 -7.33 -11.40 -8.54
N GLU A 125 -8.20 -12.41 -8.40
CA GLU A 125 -7.80 -13.76 -8.01
C GLU A 125 -6.88 -14.39 -9.07
N GLU A 126 -7.21 -14.27 -10.36
CA GLU A 126 -6.40 -14.76 -11.47
C GLU A 126 -5.08 -13.98 -11.60
N ALA A 127 -5.13 -12.66 -11.44
CA ALA A 127 -3.92 -11.82 -11.48
C ALA A 127 -2.95 -12.18 -10.36
N LEU A 128 -3.45 -12.40 -9.14
CA LEU A 128 -2.64 -12.75 -7.98
C LEU A 128 -1.99 -14.14 -8.10
N ARG A 129 -2.63 -15.08 -8.83
CA ARG A 129 -2.04 -16.40 -9.16
C ARG A 129 -0.97 -16.33 -10.24
N CYS A 130 -0.93 -15.23 -11.00
CA CYS A 130 -0.06 -15.12 -12.17
C CYS A 130 1.37 -14.71 -11.76
N ARG A 131 2.29 -15.68 -11.73
CA ARG A 131 3.72 -15.46 -11.41
C ARG A 131 4.46 -14.51 -12.34
N ARG A 132 3.90 -14.16 -13.50
CA ARG A 132 4.49 -13.22 -14.46
C ARG A 132 4.06 -11.77 -14.22
N LEU A 133 3.15 -11.52 -13.29
CA LEU A 133 2.83 -10.18 -12.84
C LEU A 133 3.72 -9.80 -11.65
N ALA A 134 4.26 -8.60 -11.69
CA ALA A 134 5.00 -8.02 -10.58
C ALA A 134 4.05 -7.71 -9.41
N ALA A 135 2.88 -7.18 -9.72
CA ALA A 135 1.85 -6.83 -8.75
C ALA A 135 0.44 -6.87 -9.37
N ALA A 136 -0.56 -6.98 -8.51
CA ALA A 136 -1.97 -6.78 -8.84
C ALA A 136 -2.59 -5.77 -7.87
N VAL A 137 -3.26 -4.76 -8.44
CA VAL A 137 -3.94 -3.70 -7.68
C VAL A 137 -5.44 -3.83 -7.87
N GLY A 138 -6.19 -3.98 -6.78
CA GLY A 138 -7.64 -3.88 -6.75
C GLY A 138 -8.05 -2.49 -6.22
N ASP A 139 -8.61 -1.66 -7.09
CA ASP A 139 -8.95 -0.27 -6.80
C ASP A 139 -10.45 -0.09 -6.63
N GLY A 140 -10.87 0.34 -5.46
CA GLY A 140 -12.26 0.57 -5.10
C GLY A 140 -13.05 -0.68 -4.69
N LEU A 141 -12.42 -1.85 -4.61
CA LEU A 141 -13.04 -3.09 -4.17
C LEU A 141 -13.13 -3.18 -2.65
N LEU A 142 -14.24 -3.67 -2.14
CA LEU A 142 -14.46 -3.94 -0.71
C LEU A 142 -14.79 -5.43 -0.49
N PRO A 143 -13.81 -6.32 -0.54
CA PRO A 143 -14.06 -7.75 -0.41
C PRO A 143 -14.52 -8.13 1.00
N THR A 144 -15.43 -9.11 1.07
CA THR A 144 -15.81 -9.76 2.32
C THR A 144 -14.62 -10.52 2.94
N PRO A 145 -14.66 -10.90 4.23
CA PRO A 145 -13.59 -11.67 4.86
C PRO A 145 -13.26 -12.98 4.13
N THR A 146 -14.27 -13.67 3.58
CA THR A 146 -14.08 -14.89 2.79
C THR A 146 -13.36 -14.61 1.48
N GLN A 147 -13.73 -13.53 0.78
CA GLN A 147 -13.07 -13.09 -0.45
C GLN A 147 -11.63 -12.63 -0.17
N CYS A 148 -11.40 -11.87 0.91
CA CYS A 148 -10.04 -11.52 1.33
C CYS A 148 -9.16 -12.77 1.54
N ARG A 149 -9.71 -13.82 2.16
CA ARG A 149 -8.97 -15.07 2.35
C ARG A 149 -8.64 -15.74 1.03
N ARG A 150 -9.57 -15.76 0.05
CA ARG A 150 -9.32 -16.32 -1.28
C ARG A 150 -8.23 -15.54 -2.02
N LEU A 151 -8.29 -14.19 -2.00
CA LEU A 151 -7.27 -13.34 -2.60
C LEU A 151 -5.88 -13.56 -1.93
N GLN A 152 -5.83 -13.72 -0.62
CA GLN A 152 -4.58 -14.00 0.10
C GLN A 152 -3.98 -15.34 -0.36
N LEU A 153 -4.79 -16.40 -0.47
CA LEU A 153 -4.33 -17.71 -0.97
C LEU A 153 -3.88 -17.65 -2.44
N ALA A 154 -4.54 -16.85 -3.26
CA ALA A 154 -4.14 -16.62 -4.64
C ALA A 154 -2.79 -15.91 -4.73
N ALA A 155 -2.56 -14.88 -3.89
CA ALA A 155 -1.29 -14.18 -3.80
C ALA A 155 -0.15 -15.11 -3.34
N GLU A 156 -0.41 -15.94 -2.33
CA GLU A 156 0.54 -16.96 -1.84
C GLU A 156 0.93 -17.95 -2.95
N ALA A 157 -0.05 -18.41 -3.75
CA ALA A 157 0.20 -19.36 -4.84
C ALA A 157 1.01 -18.74 -6.00
N GLY A 158 0.75 -17.46 -6.31
CA GLY A 158 1.39 -16.75 -7.42
C GLY A 158 2.66 -16.01 -7.04
N ASP A 159 2.97 -15.88 -5.75
CA ASP A 159 4.08 -15.04 -5.25
C ASP A 159 4.00 -13.60 -5.77
N THR A 160 2.78 -13.08 -5.90
CA THR A 160 2.48 -11.77 -6.49
C THR A 160 2.17 -10.77 -5.38
N LEU A 161 2.71 -9.55 -5.48
CA LEU A 161 2.36 -8.45 -4.59
C LEU A 161 0.91 -8.03 -4.83
N GLY A 162 0.04 -8.19 -3.82
CA GLY A 162 -1.35 -7.75 -3.88
C GLY A 162 -1.56 -6.43 -3.14
N LEU A 163 -2.07 -5.41 -3.82
CA LEU A 163 -2.42 -4.12 -3.25
C LEU A 163 -3.91 -3.87 -3.40
N MET A 164 -4.60 -3.59 -2.30
CA MET A 164 -6.03 -3.27 -2.28
C MET A 164 -6.22 -1.83 -1.87
N LEU A 165 -6.52 -0.95 -2.81
CA LEU A 165 -7.00 0.41 -2.57
C LEU A 165 -8.48 0.33 -2.23
N LEU A 166 -8.80 0.37 -0.94
CA LEU A 166 -10.18 0.26 -0.48
C LEU A 166 -10.95 1.56 -0.76
N PRO A 167 -12.28 1.48 -0.99
CA PRO A 167 -13.09 2.68 -1.11
C PRO A 167 -13.11 3.44 0.23
N PRO A 168 -13.36 4.77 0.21
CA PRO A 168 -13.54 5.53 1.43
C PRO A 168 -14.66 4.93 2.28
N THR A 169 -14.34 4.49 3.47
CA THR A 169 -15.31 3.93 4.42
C THR A 169 -14.98 4.36 5.84
N ALA A 170 -16.02 4.63 6.63
CA ALA A 170 -15.88 4.99 8.03
C ALA A 170 -15.35 3.82 8.89
N ARG A 171 -15.72 2.58 8.50
CA ARG A 171 -15.32 1.35 9.22
C ARG A 171 -14.92 0.28 8.21
N PRO A 172 -13.63 0.13 7.94
CA PRO A 172 -13.17 -0.96 7.09
C PRO A 172 -13.46 -2.32 7.77
N PRO A 173 -13.88 -3.33 6.98
CA PRO A 173 -14.16 -4.65 7.54
C PRO A 173 -12.90 -5.28 8.16
N PRO A 174 -13.06 -6.29 9.04
CA PRO A 174 -11.95 -7.14 9.45
C PRO A 174 -11.22 -7.72 8.23
N SER A 175 -9.90 -7.79 8.29
CA SER A 175 -9.08 -8.25 7.18
C SER A 175 -8.02 -9.23 7.63
N VAL A 176 -7.64 -10.12 6.71
CA VAL A 176 -6.51 -11.06 6.84
C VAL A 176 -5.24 -10.54 6.16
N ALA A 177 -5.28 -9.31 5.61
CA ALA A 177 -4.14 -8.70 4.93
C ALA A 177 -2.88 -8.67 5.80
N MET A 178 -1.73 -8.74 5.14
CA MET A 178 -0.42 -8.67 5.79
C MET A 178 -0.20 -7.31 6.44
N THR A 179 -0.57 -6.23 5.74
CA THR A 179 -0.53 -4.86 6.29
C THR A 179 -1.80 -4.10 5.94
N ARG A 180 -2.14 -3.13 6.78
CA ARG A 180 -3.22 -2.17 6.50
C ARG A 180 -2.71 -0.77 6.77
N TRP A 181 -2.78 0.05 5.77
CA TRP A 181 -2.30 1.42 5.74
C TRP A 181 -3.46 2.40 5.68
N ARG A 182 -3.29 3.57 6.25
CA ARG A 182 -4.11 4.75 5.97
C ARG A 182 -3.20 5.82 5.39
N VAL A 183 -3.57 6.34 4.23
CA VAL A 183 -2.80 7.36 3.53
C VAL A 183 -3.69 8.56 3.27
N ALA A 184 -3.31 9.71 3.80
CA ALA A 184 -4.00 10.96 3.63
C ALA A 184 -3.04 12.02 3.09
N ALA A 185 -3.57 13.01 2.36
CA ALA A 185 -2.77 14.17 2.01
C ALA A 185 -2.40 14.94 3.29
N ALA A 186 -1.16 15.35 3.38
CA ALA A 186 -0.68 16.25 4.43
C ALA A 186 -0.59 17.68 3.88
N PRO A 187 -0.68 18.70 4.75
CA PRO A 187 -0.46 20.09 4.34
C PRO A 187 0.91 20.26 3.71
N ASP A 188 0.97 21.11 2.68
CA ASP A 188 2.22 21.53 2.08
C ASP A 188 3.02 22.46 2.99
N ASP A 189 4.32 22.60 2.71
CA ASP A 189 5.14 23.60 3.41
C ASP A 189 4.72 24.99 2.94
N PRO A 190 4.21 25.86 3.84
CA PRO A 190 3.82 27.22 3.49
C PRO A 190 4.98 28.09 2.98
N ALA A 191 6.22 27.64 3.12
CA ALA A 191 7.40 28.30 2.57
C ALA A 191 7.74 27.85 1.14
N SER A 192 7.05 26.82 0.60
CA SER A 192 7.28 26.38 -0.77
C SER A 192 6.68 27.38 -1.77
N ASP A 193 7.49 27.77 -2.77
CA ASP A 193 7.00 28.54 -3.92
C ASP A 193 6.27 27.62 -4.88
N GLY A 194 4.97 27.86 -5.10
CA GLY A 194 4.13 27.10 -6.02
C GLY A 194 3.31 25.98 -5.37
N LEU A 195 3.10 24.88 -6.11
CA LEU A 195 2.26 23.77 -5.64
C LEU A 195 2.94 22.84 -4.62
N GLY A 196 4.22 23.04 -4.35
CA GLY A 196 5.01 22.21 -3.45
C GLY A 196 5.12 20.75 -3.91
N ARG A 197 5.81 19.93 -3.11
CA ARG A 197 5.92 18.49 -3.32
C ARG A 197 4.74 17.76 -2.69
N PRO A 198 4.21 16.68 -3.30
CA PRO A 198 3.16 15.89 -2.68
C PRO A 198 3.58 15.39 -1.29
N ARG A 199 2.79 15.69 -0.27
CA ARG A 199 3.03 15.26 1.12
C ARG A 199 1.89 14.38 1.62
N TRP A 200 2.23 13.35 2.38
CA TRP A 200 1.27 12.37 2.88
C TRP A 200 1.53 12.03 4.35
N THR A 201 0.46 11.96 5.12
CA THR A 201 0.47 11.28 6.41
C THR A 201 0.14 9.80 6.16
N VAL A 202 1.09 8.93 6.48
CA VAL A 202 1.01 7.47 6.28
C VAL A 202 0.98 6.77 7.62
N ASN A 203 -0.12 6.08 7.91
CA ASN A 203 -0.30 5.32 9.14
C ASN A 203 -0.34 3.83 8.84
N LEU A 204 0.56 3.04 9.40
CA LEU A 204 0.48 1.59 9.42
C LEU A 204 -0.43 1.17 10.58
N LEU A 205 -1.71 0.90 10.26
CA LEU A 205 -2.73 0.57 11.25
C LEU A 205 -2.60 -0.86 11.76
N ARG A 206 -2.08 -1.74 10.90
CA ARG A 206 -1.86 -3.16 11.19
C ARG A 206 -0.70 -3.68 10.37
N CYS A 207 0.13 -4.49 11.01
CA CYS A 207 1.18 -5.26 10.37
C CYS A 207 1.22 -6.66 11.00
N ARG A 208 1.12 -7.69 10.17
CA ARG A 208 1.25 -9.08 10.64
C ARG A 208 2.70 -9.35 11.00
N GLY A 209 2.97 -9.64 12.27
CA GLY A 209 4.32 -9.85 12.78
C GLY A 209 5.14 -8.57 13.03
N GLY A 210 4.53 -7.39 12.88
CA GLY A 210 5.12 -6.08 13.13
C GLY A 210 4.26 -5.20 14.01
N GLY A 211 4.69 -3.95 14.22
CA GLY A 211 3.99 -2.93 14.99
C GLY A 211 3.19 -1.96 14.11
N ALA A 212 2.40 -1.09 14.76
CA ALA A 212 1.82 0.08 14.13
C ALA A 212 2.88 1.18 14.00
N GLY A 213 2.69 2.11 13.06
CA GLY A 213 3.58 3.24 12.86
C GLY A 213 2.88 4.41 12.18
N ASN A 214 3.48 5.59 12.29
CA ASN A 214 2.99 6.80 11.66
C ASN A 214 4.16 7.63 11.16
N TRP A 215 4.06 8.10 9.91
CA TRP A 215 5.08 8.89 9.25
C TRP A 215 4.45 9.96 8.38
N ASP A 216 5.07 11.13 8.35
CA ASP A 216 4.81 12.13 7.34
C ASP A 216 5.86 11.98 6.25
N LEU A 217 5.40 11.84 5.02
CA LEU A 217 6.24 11.58 3.85
C LEU A 217 6.10 12.73 2.86
N GLU A 218 7.17 12.92 2.10
CA GLU A 218 7.22 13.82 0.96
C GLU A 218 7.69 13.05 -0.27
N TRP A 219 7.09 13.32 -1.41
CA TRP A 219 7.51 12.74 -2.68
C TRP A 219 8.47 13.67 -3.40
N ASP A 220 9.67 13.19 -3.67
CA ASP A 220 10.64 13.85 -4.53
C ASP A 220 10.46 13.34 -5.96
N ASP A 221 9.89 14.18 -6.82
CA ASP A 221 9.57 13.86 -8.21
C ASP A 221 10.81 13.88 -9.13
N GLU A 222 11.88 14.57 -8.75
CA GLU A 222 13.14 14.55 -9.47
C GLU A 222 13.93 13.27 -9.17
N ALA A 223 13.99 12.88 -7.89
CA ALA A 223 14.69 11.67 -7.46
C ALA A 223 13.81 10.41 -7.51
N LEU A 224 12.51 10.53 -7.80
CA LEU A 224 11.51 9.46 -7.81
C LEU A 224 11.55 8.61 -6.53
N ARG A 225 11.53 9.27 -5.37
CA ARG A 225 11.62 8.60 -4.07
C ARG A 225 10.72 9.23 -3.02
N LEU A 226 10.43 8.43 -2.00
CA LEU A 226 9.80 8.87 -0.77
C LEU A 226 10.87 9.24 0.25
N ASP A 227 10.71 10.41 0.86
CA ASP A 227 11.51 10.85 2.00
C ASP A 227 10.61 11.12 3.21
N LEU A 228 11.21 11.12 4.41
CA LEU A 228 10.50 11.63 5.58
C LEU A 228 10.36 13.14 5.44
N ALA A 229 9.12 13.62 5.56
CA ALA A 229 8.85 15.05 5.51
C ALA A 229 9.47 15.77 6.71
N GLY A 230 10.12 16.88 6.46
CA GLY A 230 10.55 17.78 7.53
C GLY A 230 9.37 18.38 8.29
N PRO A 231 9.57 18.89 9.53
CA PRO A 231 8.52 19.56 10.28
C PRO A 231 8.00 20.78 9.50
N VAL A 232 6.67 20.87 9.34
CA VAL A 232 6.04 22.05 8.70
C VAL A 232 6.19 23.23 9.65
N ALA A 233 6.86 24.29 9.18
CA ALA A 233 6.94 25.52 9.95
C ALA A 233 5.53 26.13 10.04
N HIS A 234 4.95 26.18 11.23
CA HIS A 234 3.69 26.87 11.48
C HIS A 234 3.89 28.36 11.27
N ARG A 235 3.42 28.89 10.15
CA ARG A 235 3.27 30.34 9.98
C ARG A 235 2.04 30.76 10.77
N PRO A 236 2.15 31.61 11.80
CA PRO A 236 0.98 32.12 12.48
C PRO A 236 0.12 32.89 11.47
N VAL A 237 -1.16 32.54 11.40
CA VAL A 237 -2.12 33.31 10.62
C VAL A 237 -2.13 34.73 11.22
N ALA A 238 -1.66 35.71 10.46
CA ALA A 238 -1.80 37.11 10.87
C ALA A 238 -3.30 37.38 11.06
N ALA A 239 -3.69 37.73 12.27
CA ALA A 239 -5.04 38.18 12.56
C ALA A 239 -5.31 39.37 11.62
N ALA A 240 -6.31 39.28 10.76
CA ALA A 240 -6.79 40.41 9.99
C ALA A 240 -7.40 41.44 11.00
N GLU A 241 -6.82 42.61 11.05
CA GLU A 241 -7.43 43.77 11.72
C GLU A 241 -8.66 44.28 10.96
#